data_3f553dd14b186d0bc658eba10b517135
#
_entry.id   3f553dd14b186d0bc658eba10b517135
#
_cell.length_a   1.000
_cell.length_b   1.000
_cell.length_c   1.000
_cell.angle_alpha   90.00
_cell.angle_beta   90.00
_cell.angle_gamma   90.00
#
_symmetry.space_group_name_H-M   'P 1'
#
loop_
_entity.id
_entity.type
_entity.pdbx_description
1 polymer ?
#
loop_
_entity_poly.entity_id
_entity_poly.type
_entity_poly.pdbx_seq_one_letter_code
_entity_poly.pdbx_strand_id
1 'polypeptide(L)' 'MDEANIRYFALHLAKQILPDGASPDDVIALAKKLVAFIKGN' A
#
# COMPACT_ATOMS: atom_id res chain seq x y z
N MET A 1 9.57 -11.24 6.98
CA MET A 1 8.99 -9.93 7.36
C MET A 1 7.57 -10.14 7.87
N ASP A 2 7.25 -9.52 8.99
CA ASP A 2 5.93 -9.61 9.59
C ASP A 2 4.88 -8.98 8.67
N GLU A 3 3.70 -9.59 8.59
CA GLU A 3 2.64 -9.10 7.71
C GLU A 3 2.21 -7.67 8.05
N ALA A 4 2.19 -7.31 9.33
CA ALA A 4 1.88 -5.95 9.72
C ALA A 4 2.89 -4.96 9.15
N ASN A 5 4.17 -5.31 9.16
CA ASN A 5 5.23 -4.47 8.60
C ASN A 5 5.08 -4.31 7.09
N ILE A 6 4.70 -5.39 6.40
CA ILE A 6 4.46 -5.34 4.96
C ILE A 6 3.32 -4.38 4.65
N ARG A 7 2.25 -4.42 5.43
CA ARG A 7 1.11 -3.52 5.23
C ARG A 7 1.49 -2.06 5.46
N TYR A 8 2.25 -1.78 6.51
CA TYR A 8 2.70 -0.40 6.76
C TYR A 8 3.59 0.10 5.64
N PHE A 9 4.52 -0.73 5.19
CA PHE A 9 5.41 -0.37 4.09
C PHE A 9 4.62 -0.09 2.81
N ALA A 10 3.67 -0.96 2.48
CA ALA A 10 2.83 -0.79 1.30
C ALA A 10 1.98 0.48 1.39
N LEU A 11 1.47 0.79 2.59
CA LEU A 11 0.68 1.99 2.80
C LEU A 11 1.52 3.25 2.56
N HIS A 12 2.74 3.27 3.05
CA HIS A 12 3.66 4.38 2.81
C HIS A 12 3.95 4.56 1.33
N LEU A 13 4.23 3.47 0.62
CA LEU A 13 4.49 3.53 -0.81
C LEU A 13 3.27 4.04 -1.57
N ALA A 14 2.08 3.57 -1.20
CA ALA A 14 0.85 4.01 -1.85
C ALA A 14 0.67 5.52 -1.71
N LYS A 15 0.94 6.06 -0.52
CA LYS A 15 0.82 7.50 -0.28
C LYS A 15 1.84 8.29 -1.10
N GLN A 16 3.01 7.73 -1.35
CA GLN A 16 4.04 8.41 -2.14
C GLN A 16 3.72 8.38 -3.63
N ILE A 17 3.10 7.30 -4.10
CA ILE A 17 2.77 7.14 -5.52
C ILE A 17 1.56 7.96 -5.91
N LEU A 18 0.54 8.02 -5.04
CA LEU A 18 -0.70 8.71 -5.34
C LEU A 18 -0.56 10.22 -5.15
N PRO A 19 -1.35 11.03 -5.89
CA PRO A 19 -1.34 12.48 -5.69
C PRO A 19 -1.87 12.85 -4.31
N ASP A 20 -1.52 14.06 -3.86
CA ASP A 20 -1.85 14.54 -2.52
C ASP A 20 -3.35 14.55 -2.24
N GLY A 21 -4.17 14.71 -3.27
CA GLY A 21 -5.62 14.74 -3.10
C GLY A 21 -6.31 13.38 -3.11
N ALA A 22 -5.54 12.29 -3.16
CA ALA A 22 -6.13 10.95 -3.22
C ALA A 22 -6.90 10.64 -1.94
N SER A 23 -8.05 9.97 -2.08
CA SER A 23 -8.87 9.60 -0.93
C SER A 23 -8.22 8.45 -0.16
N PRO A 24 -8.57 8.30 1.14
CA PRO A 24 -8.08 7.14 1.91
C PRO A 24 -8.43 5.81 1.24
N ASP A 25 -9.59 5.71 0.60
CA ASP A 25 -9.99 4.49 -0.09
C ASP A 25 -9.03 4.16 -1.24
N ASP A 26 -8.59 5.18 -1.98
CA ASP A 26 -7.63 4.98 -3.07
C ASP A 26 -6.29 4.50 -2.53
N VAL A 27 -5.84 5.07 -1.42
CA VAL A 27 -4.59 4.67 -0.79
C VAL A 27 -4.65 3.21 -0.35
N ILE A 28 -5.75 2.83 0.30
CA ILE A 28 -5.94 1.46 0.77
C ILE A 28 -5.99 0.47 -0.40
N ALA A 29 -6.70 0.83 -1.47
CA ALA A 29 -6.82 -0.04 -2.64
C ALA A 29 -5.44 -0.30 -3.26
N LEU A 30 -4.64 0.74 -3.41
CA LEU A 30 -3.30 0.56 -3.97
C LEU A 30 -2.40 -0.22 -3.02
N ALA A 31 -2.49 0.06 -1.72
CA ALA A 31 -1.70 -0.66 -0.73
C ALA A 31 -1.98 -2.16 -0.77
N LYS A 32 -3.24 -2.55 -0.94
CA LYS A 32 -3.60 -3.97 -1.05
C LYS A 32 -2.92 -4.62 -2.25
N LYS A 33 -2.89 -3.93 -3.38
CA LYS A 33 -2.21 -4.43 -4.58
C LYS A 33 -0.72 -4.57 -4.34
N LEU A 34 -0.11 -3.61 -3.67
CA LEU A 34 1.31 -3.66 -3.36
C LEU A 34 1.65 -4.82 -2.42
N VAL A 35 0.81 -5.06 -1.41
CA VAL A 35 0.99 -6.20 -0.50
C VAL A 35 0.98 -7.51 -1.28
N ALA A 36 0.03 -7.68 -2.18
CA ALA A 36 -0.06 -8.89 -3.00
C ALA A 36 1.20 -9.08 -3.83
N PHE A 37 1.70 -8.00 -4.43
CA PHE A 37 2.93 -8.04 -5.22
C PHE A 37 4.13 -8.43 -4.36
N ILE A 38 4.27 -7.81 -3.20
CA ILE A 38 5.40 -8.07 -2.29
C ILE A 38 5.39 -9.51 -1.82
N LYS A 39 4.22 -10.06 -1.54
CA LYS A 39 4.07 -11.44 -1.08
C LYS A 39 4.20 -12.47 -2.21
N GLY A 40 4.28 -12.03 -3.44
CA GLY A 40 4.45 -12.93 -4.57
C GLY A 40 3.18 -13.57 -5.08
N ASN A 41 2.05 -13.00 -4.79
CA ASN A 41 0.76 -13.52 -5.27
C ASN A 41 0.33 -12.85 -6.56
#